data_9646244a6c934de0c95664959f100141
#
_entry.id   9646244a6c934de0c95664959f100141
#
_cell.length_a   1.000
_cell.length_b   1.000
_cell.length_c   1.000
_cell.angle_alpha   90.00
_cell.angle_beta   90.00
_cell.angle_gamma   90.00
#
_symmetry.space_group_name_H-M   'P 1'
#
loop_
_entity.id
_entity.type
_entity.pdbx_description
1 polymer ?
#
loop_
_entity_poly.entity_id
_entity_poly.type
_entity_poly.pdbx_seq_one_letter_code
_entity_poly.pdbx_strand_id
1 'polypeptide(L)'
;MEPARHIYEQWHQAAKNRDTAALIALYADDAELESPLVPVILGRDSGILRGHAEILAFLEEGSSRRPNELVRWYRDGRYLAAGKLLVWEYPRQTPDGSQVDILELMELDDDGKIRRHRIYWGWF
;
A
#
# COMPACT_ATOMS: atom_id res chain seq x y z
N MET A 1 -18.82 4.64 10.15
CA MET A 1 -18.11 3.60 9.40
C MET A 1 -16.85 3.22 10.15
N GLU A 2 -16.58 1.94 10.21
CA GLU A 2 -15.36 1.45 10.86
C GLU A 2 -14.12 1.99 10.14
N PRO A 3 -13.13 2.55 10.87
CA PRO A 3 -11.95 3.14 10.23
C PRO A 3 -11.16 2.16 9.34
N ALA A 4 -10.99 0.93 9.78
CA ALA A 4 -10.27 -0.07 8.99
C ALA A 4 -10.94 -0.34 7.65
N ARG A 5 -12.27 -0.47 7.65
CA ARG A 5 -13.03 -0.67 6.43
C ARG A 5 -12.91 0.52 5.49
N HIS A 6 -12.99 1.73 6.04
CA HIS A 6 -12.85 2.95 5.26
C HIS A 6 -11.48 3.00 4.56
N ILE A 7 -10.40 2.74 5.31
CA ILE A 7 -9.05 2.73 4.75
C ILE A 7 -8.93 1.66 3.65
N TYR A 8 -9.43 0.45 3.92
CA TYR A 8 -9.38 -0.64 2.95
C TYR A 8 -10.04 -0.26 1.62
N GLU A 9 -11.27 0.25 1.70
CA GLU A 9 -12.04 0.60 0.50
C GLU A 9 -11.42 1.77 -0.25
N GLN A 10 -11.04 2.83 0.46
CA GLN A 10 -10.47 4.02 -0.17
C GLN A 10 -9.09 3.74 -0.76
N TRP A 11 -8.28 2.95 -0.06
CA TRP A 11 -6.95 2.58 -0.55
C TRP A 11 -7.06 1.82 -1.88
N HIS A 12 -7.95 0.83 -1.93
CA HIS A 12 -8.12 0.02 -3.14
C HIS A 12 -8.63 0.86 -4.32
N GLN A 13 -9.59 1.73 -4.08
CA GLN A 13 -10.12 2.58 -5.14
C GLN A 13 -9.04 3.53 -5.66
N ALA A 14 -8.31 4.17 -4.78
CA ALA A 14 -7.24 5.08 -5.17
C ALA A 14 -6.10 4.35 -5.89
N ALA A 15 -5.73 3.16 -5.42
CA ALA A 15 -4.68 2.37 -6.06
C ALA A 15 -5.07 1.94 -7.47
N LYS A 16 -6.29 1.50 -7.67
CA LYS A 16 -6.78 1.12 -9.00
C LYS A 16 -6.76 2.29 -9.97
N ASN A 17 -7.08 3.48 -9.48
CA ASN A 17 -7.12 4.70 -10.29
C ASN A 17 -5.76 5.39 -10.39
N ARG A 18 -4.74 4.86 -9.73
CA ARG A 18 -3.40 5.48 -9.62
C ARG A 18 -3.47 6.91 -9.08
N ASP A 19 -4.41 7.13 -8.18
CA ASP A 19 -4.62 8.44 -7.56
C ASP A 19 -3.74 8.56 -6.32
N THR A 20 -2.51 8.99 -6.52
CA THR A 20 -1.54 9.09 -5.43
C THR A 20 -1.89 10.20 -4.43
N ALA A 21 -2.57 11.24 -4.88
CA ALA A 21 -3.07 12.28 -3.98
C ALA A 21 -4.11 11.71 -3.00
N ALA A 22 -5.02 10.88 -3.49
CA ALA A 22 -6.01 10.22 -2.65
C ALA A 22 -5.34 9.20 -1.71
N LEU A 23 -4.30 8.49 -2.19
CA LEU A 23 -3.56 7.55 -1.34
C LEU A 23 -2.87 8.25 -0.18
N ILE A 24 -2.09 9.30 -0.47
CA ILE A 24 -1.33 9.97 0.59
C ILE A 24 -2.25 10.64 1.62
N ALA A 25 -3.45 11.04 1.20
CA ALA A 25 -4.42 11.63 2.12
C ALA A 25 -4.90 10.66 3.20
N LEU A 26 -4.71 9.35 3.00
CA LEU A 26 -5.07 8.34 3.99
C LEU A 26 -4.03 8.19 5.10
N TYR A 27 -2.84 8.75 4.93
CA TYR A 27 -1.73 8.61 5.87
C TYR A 27 -1.68 9.80 6.84
N ALA A 28 -1.31 9.52 8.08
CA ALA A 28 -1.00 10.57 9.06
C ALA A 28 0.22 11.37 8.59
N ASP A 29 0.34 12.62 9.03
CA ASP A 29 1.42 13.50 8.60
C ASP A 29 2.81 12.95 8.96
N ASP A 30 2.90 12.24 10.09
CA ASP A 30 4.15 11.65 10.59
C ASP A 30 4.21 10.14 10.38
N ALA A 31 3.47 9.62 9.43
CA ALA A 31 3.40 8.18 9.18
C ALA A 31 4.76 7.61 8.79
N GLU A 32 4.94 6.31 9.07
CA GLU A 32 6.10 5.54 8.63
C GLU A 32 5.65 4.43 7.69
N LEU A 33 6.43 4.21 6.64
CA LEU A 33 6.24 3.09 5.72
C LEU A 33 7.54 2.29 5.66
N GLU A 34 7.43 0.97 5.78
CA GLU A 34 8.59 0.09 5.75
C GLU A 34 8.33 -1.05 4.77
N SER A 35 9.30 -1.30 3.89
CA SER A 35 9.19 -2.37 2.92
C SER A 35 10.52 -2.66 2.25
N PRO A 36 10.82 -3.94 1.93
CA PRO A 36 11.95 -4.27 1.08
C PRO A 36 11.82 -3.69 -0.33
N LEU A 37 10.62 -3.25 -0.72
CA LEU A 37 10.42 -2.60 -2.02
C LEU A 37 10.96 -1.17 -2.05
N VAL A 38 11.13 -0.51 -0.91
CA VAL A 38 11.61 0.88 -0.88
C VAL A 38 13.00 1.02 -1.52
N PRO A 39 14.01 0.22 -1.13
CA PRO A 39 15.31 0.29 -1.80
C PRO A 39 15.23 0.01 -3.30
N VAL A 40 14.39 -0.92 -3.71
CA VAL A 40 14.24 -1.31 -5.11
C VAL A 40 13.62 -0.17 -5.92
N ILE A 41 12.57 0.45 -5.40
CA ILE A 41 11.80 1.46 -6.15
C ILE A 41 12.49 2.82 -6.10
N LEU A 42 13.04 3.21 -4.95
CA LEU A 42 13.64 4.55 -4.77
C LEU A 42 15.17 4.57 -4.81
N GLY A 43 15.83 3.40 -4.86
CA GLY A 43 17.28 3.33 -4.87
C GLY A 43 17.92 3.80 -3.57
N ARG A 44 17.23 3.63 -2.44
CA ARG A 44 17.74 4.01 -1.12
C ARG A 44 18.31 2.81 -0.39
N ASP A 45 19.21 3.06 0.55
CA ASP A 45 19.77 2.00 1.39
C ASP A 45 18.77 1.52 2.42
N SER A 46 17.94 2.41 2.95
CA SER A 46 16.97 2.10 3.99
C SER A 46 15.61 1.71 3.39
N GLY A 47 14.95 0.73 4.00
CA GLY A 47 13.57 0.36 3.66
C GLY A 47 12.51 1.16 4.40
N ILE A 48 12.90 2.20 5.13
CA ILE A 48 11.98 3.00 5.96
C ILE A 48 11.82 4.40 5.38
N LEU A 49 10.57 4.84 5.26
CA LEU A 49 10.19 6.19 4.84
C LEU A 49 9.40 6.84 5.95
N ARG A 50 9.60 8.15 6.15
CA ARG A 50 8.89 8.91 7.18
C ARG A 50 8.29 10.17 6.60
N GLY A 51 7.01 10.39 6.90
CA GLY A 51 6.29 11.60 6.51
C GLY A 51 5.74 11.56 5.10
N HIS A 52 4.84 12.50 4.81
CA HIS A 52 4.11 12.55 3.55
C HIS A 52 5.03 12.65 2.33
N ALA A 53 6.05 13.50 2.38
CA ALA A 53 6.90 13.74 1.21
C ALA A 53 7.62 12.46 0.76
N GLU A 54 8.21 11.71 1.70
CA GLU A 54 8.91 10.48 1.36
C GLU A 54 7.96 9.38 0.91
N ILE A 55 6.84 9.23 1.61
CA ILE A 55 5.84 8.21 1.27
C ILE A 55 5.21 8.52 -0.09
N LEU A 56 4.90 9.79 -0.36
CA LEU A 56 4.33 10.18 -1.65
C LEU A 56 5.27 9.85 -2.81
N ALA A 57 6.56 10.12 -2.66
CA ALA A 57 7.55 9.79 -3.69
C ALA A 57 7.53 8.28 -4.01
N PHE A 58 7.43 7.44 -2.97
CA PHE A 58 7.34 6.00 -3.13
C PHE A 58 6.05 5.59 -3.86
N LEU A 59 4.92 6.17 -3.47
CA LEU A 59 3.62 5.87 -4.09
C LEU A 59 3.60 6.28 -5.56
N GLU A 60 4.14 7.45 -5.88
CA GLU A 60 4.20 7.95 -7.25
C GLU A 60 5.09 7.08 -8.13
N GLU A 61 6.29 6.76 -7.66
CA GLU A 61 7.22 5.95 -8.42
C GLU A 61 6.70 4.52 -8.59
N GLY A 62 6.15 3.94 -7.52
CA GLY A 62 5.55 2.60 -7.58
C GLY A 62 4.38 2.53 -8.55
N SER A 63 3.54 3.56 -8.56
CA SER A 63 2.41 3.63 -9.49
C SER A 63 2.87 3.76 -10.94
N SER A 64 3.93 4.53 -11.19
CA SER A 64 4.45 4.73 -12.54
C SER A 64 5.08 3.46 -13.11
N ARG A 65 5.65 2.62 -12.26
CA ARG A 65 6.27 1.35 -12.68
C ARG A 65 5.29 0.23 -12.88
N ARG A 66 4.10 0.35 -12.33
CA ARG A 66 3.08 -0.69 -12.45
C ARG A 66 2.56 -0.73 -13.88
N PRO A 67 2.40 -1.93 -14.50
CA PRO A 67 1.84 -2.03 -15.85
C PRO A 67 0.48 -1.34 -15.93
N ASN A 68 0.18 -0.77 -17.09
CA ASN A 68 -1.11 -0.12 -17.31
C ASN A 68 -2.27 -1.09 -17.15
N GLU A 69 -2.06 -2.34 -17.55
CA GLU A 69 -3.09 -3.36 -17.47
C GLU A 69 -2.68 -4.41 -16.44
N LEU A 70 -3.56 -4.64 -15.48
CA LEU A 70 -3.45 -5.76 -14.55
C LEU A 70 -4.40 -6.83 -15.05
N VAL A 71 -3.90 -8.05 -15.26
CA VAL A 71 -4.72 -9.14 -15.75
C VAL A 71 -5.82 -9.44 -14.75
N ARG A 72 -5.45 -9.50 -13.48
CA ARG A 72 -6.43 -9.63 -12.41
C ARG A 72 -5.78 -9.39 -11.06
N TRP A 73 -6.62 -9.07 -10.09
CA TRP A 73 -6.26 -8.97 -8.70
C TRP A 73 -6.89 -10.15 -7.99
N TYR A 74 -6.08 -10.92 -7.28
CA TYR A 74 -6.56 -12.08 -6.54
C TYR A 74 -6.99 -11.69 -5.15
N ARG A 75 -7.93 -12.43 -4.60
CA ARG A 75 -8.31 -12.35 -3.19
C ARG A 75 -8.69 -10.94 -2.71
N ASP A 76 -9.11 -10.08 -3.64
CA ASP A 76 -9.61 -8.78 -3.25
C ASP A 76 -10.96 -8.92 -2.53
N GLY A 77 -11.36 -7.86 -1.83
CA GLY A 77 -12.60 -7.85 -1.07
C GLY A 77 -12.50 -8.47 0.31
N ARG A 78 -11.30 -8.94 0.72
CA ARG A 78 -11.09 -9.54 2.03
C ARG A 78 -10.00 -8.81 2.81
N TYR A 79 -10.28 -8.55 4.07
CA TYR A 79 -9.29 -7.99 4.98
C TYR A 79 -9.55 -8.51 6.39
N LEU A 80 -8.54 -8.39 7.24
CA LEU A 80 -8.63 -8.70 8.66
C LEU A 80 -8.36 -7.43 9.44
N ALA A 81 -9.18 -7.17 10.45
CA ALA A 81 -9.00 -6.02 11.31
C ALA A 81 -9.13 -6.45 12.78
N ALA A 82 -8.24 -5.94 13.61
CA ALA A 82 -8.26 -6.18 15.05
C ALA A 82 -7.87 -4.86 15.72
N GLY A 83 -8.86 -4.16 16.30
CA GLY A 83 -8.64 -2.83 16.85
C GLY A 83 -8.19 -1.87 15.73
N LYS A 84 -6.99 -1.31 15.88
CA LYS A 84 -6.42 -0.37 14.90
C LYS A 84 -5.51 -1.06 13.89
N LEU A 85 -5.42 -2.39 13.91
CA LEU A 85 -4.60 -3.15 12.99
C LEU A 85 -5.43 -3.61 11.81
N LEU A 86 -4.89 -3.43 10.59
CA LEU A 86 -5.55 -3.79 9.34
C LEU A 86 -4.56 -4.55 8.47
N VAL A 87 -5.00 -5.70 7.94
CA VAL A 87 -4.17 -6.57 7.12
C VAL A 87 -4.97 -7.07 5.93
N TRP A 88 -4.36 -7.04 4.74
CA TRP A 88 -4.92 -7.73 3.58
C TRP A 88 -3.83 -8.20 2.64
N GLU A 89 -4.19 -9.17 1.82
CA GLU A 89 -3.32 -9.64 0.74
C GLU A 89 -3.61 -8.83 -0.52
N TYR A 90 -2.56 -8.56 -1.28
CA TYR A 90 -2.65 -7.80 -2.52
C TYR A 90 -1.88 -8.52 -3.63
N PRO A 91 -2.25 -9.77 -3.91
CA PRO A 91 -1.62 -10.49 -5.01
C PRO A 91 -2.18 -10.03 -6.34
N ARG A 92 -1.32 -9.91 -7.33
CA ARG A 92 -1.73 -9.46 -8.65
C ARG A 92 -0.96 -10.20 -9.73
N GLN A 93 -1.57 -10.31 -10.89
CA GLN A 93 -0.93 -10.89 -12.06
C GLN A 93 -0.73 -9.80 -13.09
N THR A 94 0.46 -9.71 -13.64
CA THR A 94 0.77 -8.77 -14.70
C THR A 94 0.37 -9.34 -16.06
N PRO A 95 0.33 -8.50 -17.13
CA PRO A 95 -0.04 -8.98 -18.46
C PRO A 95 0.84 -10.10 -19.01
N ASP A 96 2.09 -10.19 -18.56
CA ASP A 96 3.00 -11.27 -19.01
C ASP A 96 2.79 -12.57 -18.23
N GLY A 97 1.83 -12.61 -17.31
CA GLY A 97 1.52 -13.78 -16.51
C GLY A 97 2.31 -13.90 -15.23
N SER A 98 3.20 -12.96 -14.94
CA SER A 98 3.96 -12.96 -13.68
C SER A 98 3.03 -12.67 -12.50
N GLN A 99 3.29 -13.30 -11.37
CA GLN A 99 2.53 -13.07 -10.16
C GLN A 99 3.40 -12.41 -9.09
N VAL A 100 2.84 -11.42 -8.43
CA VAL A 100 3.47 -10.77 -7.29
C VAL A 100 2.52 -10.88 -6.11
N ASP A 101 3.02 -11.44 -5.01
CA ASP A 101 2.25 -11.56 -3.77
C ASP A 101 2.71 -10.50 -2.79
N ILE A 102 1.77 -9.66 -2.39
CA ILE A 102 2.03 -8.56 -1.46
C ILE A 102 1.08 -8.70 -0.28
N LEU A 103 1.61 -8.52 0.92
CA LEU A 103 0.82 -8.39 2.13
C LEU A 103 0.98 -6.98 2.65
N GLU A 104 -0.16 -6.30 2.86
CA GLU A 104 -0.22 -4.97 3.42
C GLU A 104 -0.63 -5.06 4.88
N LEU A 105 0.17 -4.48 5.77
CA LEU A 105 -0.15 -4.40 7.20
C LEU A 105 -0.12 -2.94 7.61
N MET A 106 -1.22 -2.45 8.17
CA MET A 106 -1.35 -1.05 8.57
C MET A 106 -1.79 -0.94 10.01
N GLU A 107 -1.21 0.04 10.72
CA GLU A 107 -1.67 0.45 12.03
C GLU A 107 -2.26 1.84 11.89
N LEU A 108 -3.51 2.00 12.37
CA LEU A 108 -4.21 3.27 12.27
C LEU A 108 -4.04 4.06 13.56
N ASP A 109 -4.12 5.38 13.47
CA ASP A 109 -4.12 6.23 14.66
C ASP A 109 -5.55 6.47 15.16
N ASP A 110 -5.69 7.32 16.18
CA ASP A 110 -7.00 7.59 16.78
C ASP A 110 -7.95 8.35 15.83
N ASP A 111 -7.41 9.00 14.82
CA ASP A 111 -8.20 9.72 13.81
C ASP A 111 -8.54 8.85 12.60
N GLY A 112 -8.15 7.58 12.63
CA GLY A 112 -8.40 6.66 11.52
C GLY A 112 -7.44 6.82 10.34
N LYS A 113 -6.31 7.51 10.53
CA LYS A 113 -5.28 7.64 9.51
C LYS A 113 -4.24 6.54 9.64
N ILE A 114 -3.58 6.21 8.54
CA ILE A 114 -2.50 5.23 8.57
C ILE A 114 -1.29 5.85 9.27
N ARG A 115 -0.90 5.27 10.40
CA ARG A 115 0.26 5.71 11.18
C ARG A 115 1.51 4.92 10.82
N ARG A 116 1.37 3.62 10.60
CA ARG A 116 2.44 2.73 10.17
C ARG A 116 1.94 1.81 9.09
N HIS A 117 2.76 1.61 8.09
CA HIS A 117 2.43 0.75 6.96
C HIS A 117 3.64 -0.11 6.65
N ARG A 118 3.49 -1.43 6.77
CA ARG A 118 4.53 -2.38 6.37
C ARG A 118 4.03 -3.16 5.18
N ILE A 119 4.87 -3.27 4.16
CA ILE A 119 4.56 -4.00 2.94
C ILE A 119 5.51 -5.17 2.86
N TYR A 120 4.97 -6.38 2.82
CA TYR A 120 5.73 -7.61 2.66
C TYR A 120 5.57 -8.11 1.24
N TRP A 121 6.66 -8.59 0.68
CA TRP A 121 6.70 -9.01 -0.71
C TRP A 121 7.16 -10.45 -0.79
N GLY A 122 6.31 -11.31 -1.39
CA GLY A 122 6.65 -12.70 -1.67
C GLY A 122 7.24 -12.83 -3.06
N TRP A 123 8.25 -13.64 -3.18
CA TRP A 123 8.91 -13.91 -4.44
C TRP A 123 8.77 -15.37 -4.83
N PHE A 124 8.52 -15.56 -6.10
CA PHE A 124 8.48 -16.87 -6.72
C PHE A 124 9.50 -16.99 -7.84
#